data_7212a3f9f0ec70b550d6e24a748ce848
#
_entry.id   7212a3f9f0ec70b550d6e24a748ce848
#
_cell.length_a   1.000
_cell.length_b   1.000
_cell.length_c   1.000
_cell.angle_alpha   90.00
_cell.angle_beta   90.00
_cell.angle_gamma   90.00
#
_symmetry.space_group_name_H-M   'P 1'
#
loop_
_entity.id
_entity.type
_entity.pdbx_description
1 polymer ?
#
loop_
_entity_poly.entity_id
_entity_poly.type
_entity_poly.pdbx_seq_one_letter_code
_entity_poly.pdbx_strand_id
1 'polypeptide(L)'
;MEIRQATDETTRTSEQVGSLIEALAGQVDTGAKVIERLAQQSEQIEVVLTVIHGIAEQTNLLALNAAIEAARAGETGRGFAVVADEVRALASKTQSSTGDIQAHIGALQQGAREAVAAIGQAGRQASEGLLVLRDSARLQQSVQSSVEQVHAAIGLATQAAAHQAQGAQAVRGRVETIHAQAERAAQAVVETTASGKVLDSLAAQLKASLGQFRA
;
A
#
# COMPACT_ATOMS: atom_id res chain seq x y z
N MET A 1 -0.74 14.99 19.25
CA MET A 1 -1.76 13.95 19.48
C MET A 1 -2.30 13.40 18.16
N GLU A 2 -2.71 14.24 17.21
CA GLU A 2 -3.28 13.86 15.89
C GLU A 2 -2.38 12.95 15.02
N ILE A 3 -1.09 13.24 14.90
CA ILE A 3 -0.18 12.45 14.05
C ILE A 3 -0.04 11.00 14.57
N ARG A 4 0.02 10.83 15.87
CA ARG A 4 0.12 9.49 16.50
C ARG A 4 -1.16 8.67 16.23
N GLN A 5 -2.31 9.31 16.38
CA GLN A 5 -3.61 8.70 16.09
C GLN A 5 -3.74 8.30 14.60
N ALA A 6 -3.31 9.19 13.67
CA ALA A 6 -3.30 8.91 12.25
C ALA A 6 -2.34 7.75 11.89
N THR A 7 -1.19 7.65 12.55
CA THR A 7 -0.24 6.55 12.34
C THR A 7 -0.81 5.22 12.83
N ASP A 8 -1.46 5.19 14.00
CA ASP A 8 -2.10 4.00 14.55
C ASP A 8 -3.25 3.51 13.65
N GLU A 9 -4.07 4.44 13.13
CA GLU A 9 -5.17 4.14 12.20
C GLU A 9 -4.64 3.59 10.87
N THR A 10 -3.56 4.17 10.35
CA THR A 10 -2.91 3.70 9.11
C THR A 10 -2.32 2.30 9.30
N THR A 11 -1.73 2.01 10.46
CA THR A 11 -1.21 0.67 10.79
C THR A 11 -2.33 -0.36 10.81
N ARG A 12 -3.45 -0.09 11.48
CA ARG A 12 -4.61 -0.97 11.50
C ARG A 12 -5.19 -1.22 10.11
N THR A 13 -5.29 -0.16 9.31
CA THR A 13 -5.77 -0.27 7.93
C THR A 13 -4.83 -1.15 7.08
N SER A 14 -3.51 -0.99 7.24
CA SER A 14 -2.53 -1.83 6.55
C SER A 14 -2.62 -3.30 6.94
N GLU A 15 -2.84 -3.62 8.22
CA GLU A 15 -3.06 -4.98 8.70
C GLU A 15 -4.35 -5.59 8.12
N GLN A 16 -5.43 -4.82 8.08
CA GLN A 16 -6.70 -5.26 7.47
C GLN A 16 -6.54 -5.53 5.97
N VAL A 17 -5.88 -4.63 5.23
CA VAL A 17 -5.60 -4.85 3.81
C VAL A 17 -4.70 -6.06 3.60
N GLY A 18 -3.71 -6.28 4.47
CA GLY A 18 -2.88 -7.49 4.44
C GLY A 18 -3.68 -8.78 4.55
N SER A 19 -4.58 -8.86 5.53
CA SER A 19 -5.45 -10.02 5.72
C SER A 19 -6.42 -10.26 4.56
N LEU A 20 -6.92 -9.18 3.93
CA LEU A 20 -7.76 -9.27 2.74
C LEU A 20 -6.99 -9.81 1.54
N ILE A 21 -5.75 -9.38 1.33
CA ILE A 21 -4.90 -9.88 0.22
C ILE A 21 -4.53 -11.35 0.46
N GLU A 22 -4.25 -11.77 1.69
CA GLU A 22 -4.01 -13.19 2.01
C GLU A 22 -5.25 -14.05 1.74
N ALA A 23 -6.44 -13.58 2.13
CA ALA A 23 -7.69 -14.26 1.82
C ALA A 23 -7.94 -14.33 0.31
N LEU A 24 -7.68 -13.26 -0.43
CA LEU A 24 -7.76 -13.21 -1.89
C LEU A 24 -6.79 -14.22 -2.53
N ALA A 25 -5.55 -14.30 -2.07
CA ALA A 25 -4.58 -15.29 -2.57
C ALA A 25 -5.07 -16.73 -2.36
N GLY A 26 -5.70 -17.04 -1.21
CA GLY A 26 -6.32 -18.32 -0.96
C GLY A 26 -7.52 -18.62 -1.88
N GLN A 27 -8.34 -17.62 -2.20
CA GLN A 27 -9.44 -17.78 -3.16
C GLN A 27 -8.92 -18.01 -4.58
N VAL A 28 -7.87 -17.28 -4.98
CA VAL A 28 -7.18 -17.43 -6.27
C VAL A 28 -6.64 -18.85 -6.43
N ASP A 29 -5.95 -19.40 -5.41
CA ASP A 29 -5.46 -20.80 -5.43
C ASP A 29 -6.59 -21.82 -5.54
N THR A 30 -7.67 -21.59 -4.81
CA THR A 30 -8.86 -22.43 -4.87
C THR A 30 -9.50 -22.39 -6.26
N GLY A 31 -9.62 -21.19 -6.85
CA GLY A 31 -10.14 -21.00 -8.20
C GLY A 31 -9.27 -21.72 -9.25
N ALA A 32 -7.95 -21.64 -9.14
CA ALA A 32 -7.02 -22.35 -10.02
C ALA A 32 -7.28 -23.87 -10.02
N LYS A 33 -7.40 -24.47 -8.83
CA LYS A 33 -7.68 -25.92 -8.67
C LYS A 33 -9.02 -26.33 -9.28
N VAL A 34 -10.05 -25.46 -9.20
CA VAL A 34 -11.35 -25.75 -9.82
C VAL A 34 -11.25 -25.75 -11.34
N ILE A 35 -10.57 -24.76 -11.93
CA ILE A 35 -10.40 -24.67 -13.38
C ILE A 35 -9.52 -25.81 -13.90
N GLU A 36 -8.48 -26.19 -13.18
CA GLU A 36 -7.62 -27.31 -13.53
C GLU A 36 -8.41 -28.63 -13.56
N ARG A 37 -9.29 -28.87 -12.59
CA ARG A 37 -10.21 -30.01 -12.58
C ARG A 37 -11.18 -29.97 -13.75
N LEU A 38 -11.69 -28.79 -14.12
CA LEU A 38 -12.57 -28.63 -15.28
C LEU A 38 -11.83 -28.97 -16.59
N ALA A 39 -10.57 -28.57 -16.72
CA ALA A 39 -9.74 -28.94 -17.87
C ALA A 39 -9.55 -30.46 -17.97
N GLN A 40 -9.23 -31.13 -16.85
CA GLN A 40 -9.10 -32.61 -16.80
C GLN A 40 -10.42 -33.32 -17.14
N GLN A 41 -11.57 -32.84 -16.65
CA GLN A 41 -12.86 -33.42 -17.00
C GLN A 41 -13.18 -33.24 -18.48
N SER A 42 -12.84 -32.11 -19.06
CA SER A 42 -13.02 -31.85 -20.49
C SER A 42 -12.15 -32.77 -21.36
N GLU A 43 -10.93 -33.09 -20.92
CA GLU A 43 -10.05 -34.06 -21.60
C GLU A 43 -10.67 -35.48 -21.56
N GLN A 44 -11.26 -35.89 -20.44
CA GLN A 44 -11.96 -37.14 -20.32
C GLN A 44 -13.19 -37.22 -21.27
N ILE A 45 -13.95 -36.12 -21.39
CA ILE A 45 -15.08 -36.04 -22.30
C ILE A 45 -14.60 -36.19 -23.77
N GLU A 46 -13.47 -35.57 -24.14
CA GLU A 46 -12.89 -35.67 -25.48
C GLU A 46 -12.55 -37.13 -25.86
N VAL A 47 -11.99 -37.88 -24.92
CA VAL A 47 -11.73 -39.32 -25.10
C VAL A 47 -13.03 -40.09 -25.39
N VAL A 48 -14.09 -39.84 -24.62
CA VAL A 48 -15.41 -40.47 -24.83
C VAL A 48 -16.01 -40.11 -26.18
N LEU A 49 -15.91 -38.82 -26.58
CA LEU A 49 -16.40 -38.39 -27.88
C LEU A 49 -15.66 -39.03 -29.05
N THR A 50 -14.35 -39.23 -28.91
CA THR A 50 -13.55 -39.95 -29.92
C THR A 50 -14.04 -41.40 -30.09
N VAL A 51 -14.39 -42.08 -29.01
CA VAL A 51 -14.96 -43.42 -29.04
C VAL A 51 -16.34 -43.42 -29.71
N ILE A 52 -17.22 -42.47 -29.35
CA ILE A 52 -18.57 -42.37 -29.93
C ILE A 52 -18.47 -42.07 -31.44
N HIS A 53 -17.56 -41.18 -31.84
CA HIS A 53 -17.33 -40.85 -33.24
C HIS A 53 -16.88 -42.09 -34.02
N GLY A 54 -15.94 -42.89 -33.49
CA GLY A 54 -15.51 -44.14 -34.06
C GLY A 54 -16.64 -45.19 -34.18
N ILE A 55 -17.49 -45.32 -33.17
CA ILE A 55 -18.67 -46.20 -33.20
C ILE A 55 -19.63 -45.74 -34.31
N ALA A 56 -19.89 -44.43 -34.42
CA ALA A 56 -20.75 -43.88 -35.46
C ALA A 56 -20.18 -44.15 -36.87
N GLU A 57 -18.87 -44.00 -37.04
CA GLU A 57 -18.19 -44.33 -38.29
C GLU A 57 -18.31 -45.83 -38.66
N GLN A 58 -18.07 -46.72 -37.70
CA GLN A 58 -18.26 -48.18 -37.91
C GLN A 58 -19.73 -48.49 -38.22
N THR A 59 -20.68 -47.85 -37.54
CA THR A 59 -22.12 -48.04 -37.78
C THR A 59 -22.51 -47.57 -39.18
N ASN A 60 -21.96 -46.47 -39.66
CA ASN A 60 -22.17 -45.94 -41.01
C ASN A 60 -21.64 -46.94 -42.06
N LEU A 61 -20.47 -47.54 -41.85
CA LEU A 61 -19.89 -48.57 -42.72
C LEU A 61 -20.72 -49.86 -42.71
N LEU A 62 -21.18 -50.30 -41.53
CA LEU A 62 -22.06 -51.47 -41.39
C LEU A 62 -23.40 -51.26 -42.13
N ALA A 63 -24.01 -50.10 -41.97
CA ALA A 63 -25.23 -49.71 -42.64
C ALA A 63 -25.06 -49.64 -44.16
N LEU A 64 -23.94 -49.13 -44.65
CA LEU A 64 -23.60 -49.14 -46.08
C LEU A 64 -23.51 -50.54 -46.61
N ASN A 65 -22.79 -51.43 -45.93
CA ASN A 65 -22.69 -52.86 -46.34
C ASN A 65 -24.04 -53.55 -46.35
N ALA A 66 -24.91 -53.28 -45.34
CA ALA A 66 -26.27 -53.82 -45.28
C ALA A 66 -27.15 -53.28 -46.44
N ALA A 67 -27.03 -52.01 -46.78
CA ALA A 67 -27.74 -51.40 -47.91
C ALA A 67 -27.32 -52.06 -49.27
N ILE A 68 -26.01 -52.32 -49.44
CA ILE A 68 -25.48 -52.98 -50.61
C ILE A 68 -26.06 -54.43 -50.76
N GLU A 69 -26.06 -55.20 -49.67
CA GLU A 69 -26.55 -56.56 -49.69
C GLU A 69 -28.10 -56.60 -49.81
N ALA A 70 -28.82 -55.67 -49.26
CA ALA A 70 -30.25 -55.51 -49.47
C ALA A 70 -30.60 -55.21 -50.95
N ALA A 71 -29.84 -54.35 -51.61
CA ALA A 71 -29.97 -54.05 -53.02
C ALA A 71 -29.66 -55.32 -53.90
N ARG A 72 -28.74 -56.14 -53.46
CA ARG A 72 -28.36 -57.40 -54.14
C ARG A 72 -29.47 -58.46 -54.03
N ALA A 73 -30.28 -58.44 -52.94
CA ALA A 73 -31.40 -59.33 -52.73
C ALA A 73 -32.69 -58.91 -53.53
N GLY A 74 -32.69 -57.84 -54.31
CA GLY A 74 -33.76 -57.40 -55.15
C GLY A 74 -35.03 -57.09 -54.34
N GLU A 75 -36.21 -57.49 -54.88
CA GLU A 75 -37.52 -57.25 -54.27
C GLU A 75 -37.65 -57.75 -52.82
N THR A 76 -36.97 -58.84 -52.46
CA THR A 76 -37.00 -59.41 -51.10
C THR A 76 -36.17 -58.66 -50.12
N GLY A 77 -35.21 -57.84 -50.58
CA GLY A 77 -34.37 -56.95 -49.73
C GLY A 77 -34.91 -55.56 -49.48
N ARG A 78 -36.01 -55.17 -50.08
CA ARG A 78 -36.53 -53.79 -50.10
C ARG A 78 -36.81 -53.20 -48.71
N GLY A 79 -37.37 -54.01 -47.80
CA GLY A 79 -37.55 -53.58 -46.40
C GLY A 79 -36.21 -53.39 -45.61
N PHE A 80 -35.23 -54.26 -45.89
CA PHE A 80 -33.91 -54.11 -45.27
C PHE A 80 -33.12 -52.91 -45.81
N ALA A 81 -33.29 -52.53 -47.07
CA ALA A 81 -32.65 -51.36 -47.64
C ALA A 81 -33.10 -50.08 -46.96
N VAL A 82 -34.44 -49.94 -46.68
CA VAL A 82 -34.99 -48.76 -45.97
C VAL A 82 -34.40 -48.65 -44.57
N VAL A 83 -34.28 -49.78 -43.82
CA VAL A 83 -33.68 -49.78 -42.48
C VAL A 83 -32.22 -49.43 -42.53
N ALA A 84 -31.50 -49.97 -43.50
CA ALA A 84 -30.05 -49.69 -43.67
C ALA A 84 -29.81 -48.19 -43.98
N ASP A 85 -30.62 -47.57 -44.83
CA ASP A 85 -30.52 -46.15 -45.15
C ASP A 85 -30.85 -45.29 -43.93
N GLU A 86 -31.83 -45.66 -43.12
CA GLU A 86 -32.15 -44.94 -41.88
C GLU A 86 -31.05 -45.02 -40.83
N VAL A 87 -30.45 -46.24 -40.64
CA VAL A 87 -29.29 -46.42 -39.71
C VAL A 87 -28.11 -45.61 -40.22
N ARG A 88 -27.88 -45.56 -41.52
CA ARG A 88 -26.81 -44.74 -42.11
C ARG A 88 -27.04 -43.26 -41.90
N ALA A 89 -28.23 -42.76 -42.05
CA ALA A 89 -28.59 -41.38 -41.78
C ALA A 89 -28.37 -41.02 -40.29
N LEU A 90 -28.77 -41.91 -39.39
CA LEU A 90 -28.57 -41.73 -37.95
C LEU A 90 -27.08 -41.72 -37.58
N ALA A 91 -26.28 -42.64 -38.16
CA ALA A 91 -24.84 -42.68 -37.94
C ALA A 91 -24.16 -41.37 -38.40
N SER A 92 -24.50 -40.89 -39.61
CA SER A 92 -24.00 -39.63 -40.13
C SER A 92 -24.38 -38.43 -39.24
N LYS A 93 -25.64 -38.38 -38.73
CA LYS A 93 -26.08 -37.35 -37.78
C LYS A 93 -25.31 -37.45 -36.47
N THR A 94 -25.02 -38.63 -35.99
CA THR A 94 -24.24 -38.86 -34.77
C THR A 94 -22.81 -38.36 -34.95
N GLN A 95 -22.15 -38.63 -36.08
CA GLN A 95 -20.83 -38.11 -36.41
C GLN A 95 -20.81 -36.56 -36.42
N SER A 96 -21.78 -35.91 -37.08
CA SER A 96 -21.89 -34.48 -37.10
C SER A 96 -22.03 -33.91 -35.69
N SER A 97 -22.96 -34.47 -34.89
CA SER A 97 -23.21 -34.02 -33.52
C SER A 97 -21.98 -34.21 -32.60
N THR A 98 -21.26 -35.31 -32.74
CA THR A 98 -20.01 -35.52 -31.98
C THR A 98 -18.92 -34.57 -32.40
N GLY A 99 -18.82 -34.21 -33.68
CA GLY A 99 -17.91 -33.16 -34.16
C GLY A 99 -18.21 -31.78 -33.58
N ASP A 100 -19.49 -31.40 -33.54
CA ASP A 100 -19.91 -30.13 -32.93
C ASP A 100 -19.58 -30.10 -31.44
N ILE A 101 -19.80 -31.20 -30.71
CA ILE A 101 -19.44 -31.31 -29.29
C ILE A 101 -17.93 -31.25 -29.10
N GLN A 102 -17.14 -31.89 -29.94
CA GLN A 102 -15.68 -31.81 -29.89
C GLN A 102 -15.18 -30.36 -30.05
N ALA A 103 -15.77 -29.59 -30.98
CA ALA A 103 -15.45 -28.19 -31.16
C ALA A 103 -15.75 -27.37 -29.87
N HIS A 104 -16.88 -27.62 -29.20
CA HIS A 104 -17.23 -26.98 -27.94
C HIS A 104 -16.28 -27.38 -26.80
N ILE A 105 -15.90 -28.62 -26.70
CA ILE A 105 -14.92 -29.11 -25.69
C ILE A 105 -13.56 -28.47 -25.95
N GLY A 106 -13.09 -28.35 -27.19
CA GLY A 106 -11.86 -27.65 -27.51
C GLY A 106 -11.87 -26.18 -27.12
N ALA A 107 -12.99 -25.48 -27.37
CA ALA A 107 -13.16 -24.10 -26.92
C ALA A 107 -13.16 -23.98 -25.39
N LEU A 108 -13.78 -24.94 -24.68
CA LEU A 108 -13.80 -24.98 -23.21
C LEU A 108 -12.41 -25.20 -22.63
N GLN A 109 -11.62 -26.11 -23.20
CA GLN A 109 -10.23 -26.35 -22.80
C GLN A 109 -9.35 -25.11 -23.04
N GLN A 110 -9.56 -24.41 -24.15
CA GLN A 110 -8.85 -23.15 -24.42
C GLN A 110 -9.21 -22.09 -23.37
N GLY A 111 -10.49 -21.89 -23.08
CA GLY A 111 -10.94 -20.97 -22.04
C GLY A 111 -10.41 -21.32 -20.64
N ALA A 112 -10.32 -22.62 -20.32
CA ALA A 112 -9.73 -23.07 -19.07
C ALA A 112 -8.22 -22.71 -18.97
N ARG A 113 -7.46 -22.89 -20.05
CA ARG A 113 -6.03 -22.48 -20.09
C ARG A 113 -5.87 -20.97 -19.89
N GLU A 114 -6.69 -20.17 -20.54
CA GLU A 114 -6.68 -18.71 -20.39
C GLU A 114 -7.05 -18.29 -18.96
N ALA A 115 -8.05 -18.93 -18.37
CA ALA A 115 -8.46 -18.69 -16.99
C ALA A 115 -7.32 -19.03 -15.99
N VAL A 116 -6.63 -20.16 -16.16
CA VAL A 116 -5.46 -20.53 -15.33
C VAL A 116 -4.35 -19.48 -15.44
N ALA A 117 -4.07 -18.99 -16.65
CA ALA A 117 -3.07 -17.95 -16.88
C ALA A 117 -3.45 -16.64 -16.15
N ALA A 118 -4.70 -16.20 -16.28
CA ALA A 118 -5.23 -15.00 -15.61
C ALA A 118 -5.19 -15.12 -14.08
N ILE A 119 -5.61 -16.27 -13.55
CA ILE A 119 -5.57 -16.60 -12.13
C ILE A 119 -4.12 -16.58 -11.61
N GLY A 120 -3.17 -17.17 -12.35
CA GLY A 120 -1.74 -17.13 -12.01
C GLY A 120 -1.18 -15.70 -11.99
N GLN A 121 -1.64 -14.83 -12.87
CA GLN A 121 -1.29 -13.42 -12.85
C GLN A 121 -1.86 -12.70 -11.60
N ALA A 122 -3.13 -12.93 -11.28
CA ALA A 122 -3.76 -12.38 -10.07
C ALA A 122 -3.04 -12.82 -8.79
N GLY A 123 -2.60 -14.09 -8.71
CA GLY A 123 -1.82 -14.60 -7.60
C GLY A 123 -0.46 -13.90 -7.44
N ARG A 124 0.23 -13.62 -8.54
CA ARG A 124 1.48 -12.84 -8.51
C ARG A 124 1.22 -11.42 -8.03
N GLN A 125 0.20 -10.74 -8.53
CA GLN A 125 -0.17 -9.38 -8.11
C GLN A 125 -0.54 -9.33 -6.62
N ALA A 126 -1.25 -10.32 -6.10
CA ALA A 126 -1.53 -10.42 -4.67
C ALA A 126 -0.24 -10.55 -3.84
N SER A 127 0.71 -11.39 -4.29
CA SER A 127 2.00 -11.53 -3.61
C SER A 127 2.83 -10.25 -3.64
N GLU A 128 2.86 -9.53 -4.75
CA GLU A 128 3.52 -8.21 -4.87
C GLU A 128 2.85 -7.19 -3.96
N GLY A 129 1.52 -7.18 -3.88
CA GLY A 129 0.76 -6.33 -2.96
C GLY A 129 1.14 -6.54 -1.49
N LEU A 130 1.35 -7.79 -1.07
CA LEU A 130 1.82 -8.10 0.29
C LEU A 130 3.23 -7.56 0.57
N LEU A 131 4.14 -7.58 -0.43
CA LEU A 131 5.46 -7.00 -0.28
C LEU A 131 5.39 -5.48 -0.09
N VAL A 132 4.58 -4.79 -0.91
CA VAL A 132 4.35 -3.34 -0.79
C VAL A 132 3.78 -2.98 0.58
N LEU A 133 2.84 -3.77 1.10
CA LEU A 133 2.28 -3.56 2.45
C LEU A 133 3.32 -3.72 3.56
N ARG A 134 4.21 -4.71 3.47
CA ARG A 134 5.30 -4.89 4.42
C ARG A 134 6.27 -3.71 4.43
N ASP A 135 6.62 -3.20 3.25
CA ASP A 135 7.46 -2.01 3.14
C ASP A 135 6.75 -0.76 3.67
N SER A 136 5.43 -0.61 3.43
CA SER A 136 4.62 0.45 4.00
C SER A 136 4.60 0.40 5.53
N ALA A 137 4.42 -0.77 6.12
CA ALA A 137 4.45 -0.95 7.58
C ALA A 137 5.81 -0.53 8.18
N ARG A 138 6.91 -0.85 7.48
CA ARG A 138 8.27 -0.47 7.90
C ARG A 138 8.50 1.05 7.84
N LEU A 139 7.97 1.70 6.80
CA LEU A 139 7.99 3.16 6.68
C LEU A 139 7.16 3.83 7.79
N GLN A 140 5.99 3.30 8.12
CA GLN A 140 5.16 3.80 9.22
C GLN A 140 5.88 3.73 10.56
N GLN A 141 6.60 2.64 10.84
CA GLN A 141 7.41 2.50 12.04
C GLN A 141 8.53 3.55 12.12
N SER A 142 9.15 3.87 10.97
CA SER A 142 10.13 4.95 10.88
C SER A 142 9.51 6.34 11.12
N VAL A 143 8.32 6.59 10.58
CA VAL A 143 7.56 7.83 10.84
C VAL A 143 7.24 7.95 12.32
N GLN A 144 6.77 6.89 12.96
CA GLN A 144 6.47 6.91 14.40
C GLN A 144 7.71 7.24 15.25
N SER A 145 8.85 6.64 14.95
CA SER A 145 10.13 6.98 15.61
C SER A 145 10.51 8.45 15.40
N SER A 146 10.32 8.97 14.18
CA SER A 146 10.61 10.38 13.88
C SER A 146 9.70 11.33 14.66
N VAL A 147 8.42 11.00 14.80
CA VAL A 147 7.46 11.77 15.59
C VAL A 147 7.86 11.80 17.08
N GLU A 148 8.33 10.68 17.63
CA GLU A 148 8.82 10.63 19.01
C GLU A 148 10.06 11.51 19.21
N GLN A 149 10.98 11.51 18.25
CA GLN A 149 12.16 12.39 18.28
C GLN A 149 11.76 13.88 18.22
N VAL A 150 10.81 14.24 17.37
CA VAL A 150 10.28 15.61 17.28
C VAL A 150 9.62 16.02 18.59
N HIS A 151 8.83 15.16 19.22
CA HIS A 151 8.26 15.43 20.54
C HIS A 151 9.32 15.67 21.61
N ALA A 152 10.35 14.87 21.66
CA ALA A 152 11.46 15.06 22.59
C ALA A 152 12.19 16.39 22.33
N ALA A 153 12.44 16.75 21.06
CA ALA A 153 13.08 18.00 20.70
C ALA A 153 12.21 19.23 21.08
N ILE A 154 10.89 19.16 20.91
CA ILE A 154 9.96 20.20 21.36
C ILE A 154 10.02 20.36 22.88
N GLY A 155 10.07 19.28 23.64
CA GLY A 155 10.24 19.31 25.09
C GLY A 155 11.52 20.06 25.53
N LEU A 156 12.65 19.73 24.90
CA LEU A 156 13.93 20.41 25.16
C LEU A 156 13.89 21.89 24.76
N ALA A 157 13.28 22.22 23.62
CA ALA A 157 13.11 23.61 23.18
C ALA A 157 12.25 24.44 24.14
N THR A 158 11.18 23.84 24.66
CA THR A 158 10.30 24.47 25.64
C THR A 158 11.06 24.76 26.95
N GLN A 159 11.87 23.81 27.41
CA GLN A 159 12.70 23.98 28.60
C GLN A 159 13.77 25.07 28.41
N ALA A 160 14.43 25.07 27.23
CA ALA A 160 15.40 26.11 26.87
C ALA A 160 14.76 27.51 26.83
N ALA A 161 13.55 27.62 26.25
CA ALA A 161 12.79 28.88 26.24
C ALA A 161 12.44 29.38 27.65
N ALA A 162 12.06 28.50 28.56
CA ALA A 162 11.79 28.83 29.95
C ALA A 162 13.06 29.34 30.65
N HIS A 163 14.20 28.69 30.47
CA HIS A 163 15.50 29.14 30.99
C HIS A 163 15.91 30.49 30.40
N GLN A 164 15.69 30.74 29.12
CA GLN A 164 15.95 32.00 28.46
C GLN A 164 15.08 33.14 29.06
N ALA A 165 13.81 32.87 29.32
CA ALA A 165 12.91 33.83 29.95
C ALA A 165 13.38 34.22 31.36
N GLN A 166 13.81 33.24 32.18
CA GLN A 166 14.40 33.50 33.51
C GLN A 166 15.70 34.29 33.40
N GLY A 167 16.58 33.96 32.46
CA GLY A 167 17.80 34.69 32.19
C GLY A 167 17.54 36.16 31.81
N ALA A 168 16.56 36.41 30.92
CA ALA A 168 16.17 37.75 30.52
C ALA A 168 15.64 38.59 31.69
N GLN A 169 14.91 37.93 32.61
CA GLN A 169 14.41 38.62 33.83
C GLN A 169 15.53 38.99 34.80
N ALA A 170 16.53 38.09 34.94
CA ALA A 170 17.72 38.38 35.74
C ALA A 170 18.57 39.53 35.14
N VAL A 171 18.71 39.58 33.83
CA VAL A 171 19.39 40.68 33.10
C VAL A 171 18.65 42.02 33.33
N ARG A 172 17.32 42.02 33.25
CA ARG A 172 16.51 43.21 33.53
C ARG A 172 16.76 43.74 34.94
N GLY A 173 16.75 42.91 35.97
CA GLY A 173 17.04 43.31 37.34
C GLY A 173 18.46 43.86 37.52
N ARG A 174 19.45 43.31 36.80
CA ARG A 174 20.82 43.86 36.78
C ARG A 174 20.91 45.23 36.14
N VAL A 175 20.18 45.45 35.03
CA VAL A 175 20.11 46.76 34.37
C VAL A 175 19.49 47.82 35.27
N GLU A 176 18.41 47.49 36.00
CA GLU A 176 17.81 48.38 37.01
C GLU A 176 18.80 48.75 38.14
N THR A 177 19.56 47.76 38.61
CA THR A 177 20.61 47.99 39.63
C THR A 177 21.71 48.90 39.12
N ILE A 178 22.16 48.71 37.89
CA ILE A 178 23.19 49.56 37.24
C ILE A 178 22.65 50.98 37.08
N HIS A 179 21.38 51.15 36.70
CA HIS A 179 20.77 52.46 36.54
C HIS A 179 20.75 53.21 37.88
N ALA A 180 20.31 52.55 38.97
CA ALA A 180 20.33 53.14 40.32
C ALA A 180 21.75 53.47 40.83
N GLN A 181 22.76 52.66 40.45
CA GLN A 181 24.16 52.97 40.78
C GLN A 181 24.69 54.18 40.01
N ALA A 182 24.34 54.30 38.71
CA ALA A 182 24.72 55.45 37.89
C ALA A 182 24.12 56.76 38.41
N GLU A 183 22.84 56.75 38.86
CA GLU A 183 22.21 57.90 39.49
C GLU A 183 22.93 58.34 40.78
N ARG A 184 23.28 57.35 41.67
CA ARG A 184 24.05 57.66 42.87
C ARG A 184 25.42 58.21 42.58
N ALA A 185 26.10 57.67 41.56
CA ALA A 185 27.41 58.17 41.14
C ALA A 185 27.32 59.61 40.60
N ALA A 186 26.29 59.92 39.82
CA ALA A 186 26.04 61.26 39.33
C ALA A 186 25.81 62.23 40.47
N GLN A 187 25.02 61.82 41.47
CA GLN A 187 24.77 62.64 42.68
C GLN A 187 26.06 62.91 43.50
N ALA A 188 26.89 61.87 43.69
CA ALA A 188 28.19 62.01 44.36
C ALA A 188 29.17 62.94 43.62
N VAL A 189 29.11 62.99 42.30
CA VAL A 189 29.90 63.95 41.46
C VAL A 189 29.43 65.38 41.73
N VAL A 190 28.12 65.60 41.80
CA VAL A 190 27.58 66.91 42.08
C VAL A 190 28.01 67.39 43.51
N GLU A 191 27.91 66.51 44.51
CA GLU A 191 28.35 66.86 45.91
C GLU A 191 29.84 67.09 45.98
N THR A 192 30.65 66.26 45.27
CA THR A 192 32.13 66.44 45.21
C THR A 192 32.45 67.84 44.57
N THR A 193 31.74 68.17 43.50
CA THR A 193 31.95 69.42 42.79
C THR A 193 31.55 70.65 43.70
N ALA A 194 30.45 70.54 44.46
CA ALA A 194 30.03 71.54 45.42
C ALA A 194 31.07 71.76 46.58
N SER A 195 31.55 70.63 47.10
CA SER A 195 32.59 70.61 48.15
C SER A 195 33.92 71.26 47.65
N GLY A 196 34.29 70.97 46.37
CA GLY A 196 35.43 71.58 45.74
C GLY A 196 35.33 73.11 45.66
N LYS A 197 34.13 73.66 45.31
CA LYS A 197 33.88 75.11 45.27
C LYS A 197 33.99 75.72 46.64
N VAL A 198 33.55 75.04 47.69
CA VAL A 198 33.66 75.53 49.08
C VAL A 198 35.18 75.56 49.49
N LEU A 199 35.94 74.53 49.16
CA LEU A 199 37.39 74.50 49.40
C LEU A 199 38.16 75.61 48.68
N ASP A 200 37.79 75.87 47.41
CA ASP A 200 38.38 77.01 46.67
C ASP A 200 38.07 78.35 47.30
N SER A 201 36.84 78.55 47.79
CA SER A 201 36.45 79.76 48.53
C SER A 201 37.22 79.91 49.86
N LEU A 202 37.40 78.83 50.60
CA LEU A 202 38.15 78.81 51.83
C LEU A 202 39.65 79.09 51.58
N ALA A 203 40.23 78.56 50.56
CA ALA A 203 41.59 78.83 50.18
C ALA A 203 41.83 80.27 49.76
N ALA A 204 40.86 80.87 49.05
CA ALA A 204 40.88 82.34 48.71
C ALA A 204 40.81 83.18 49.94
N GLN A 205 39.91 82.89 50.89
CA GLN A 205 39.82 83.58 52.18
C GLN A 205 41.10 83.48 53.02
N LEU A 206 41.69 82.29 53.09
CA LEU A 206 42.94 82.05 53.78
C LEU A 206 44.09 82.89 53.19
N LYS A 207 44.16 82.91 51.87
CA LYS A 207 45.16 83.70 51.10
C LYS A 207 45.00 85.21 51.39
N ALA A 208 43.75 85.67 51.41
CA ALA A 208 43.44 87.11 51.74
C ALA A 208 43.85 87.47 53.18
N SER A 209 43.51 86.57 54.13
CA SER A 209 43.90 86.79 55.54
C SER A 209 45.40 86.80 55.77
N LEU A 210 46.14 85.88 55.13
CA LEU A 210 47.64 85.82 55.13
C LEU A 210 48.27 87.08 54.49
N GLY A 211 47.63 87.63 53.47
CA GLY A 211 48.08 88.90 52.83
C GLY A 211 47.96 90.08 53.78
N GLN A 212 46.99 90.12 54.73
CA GLN A 212 46.85 91.15 55.74
C GLN A 212 47.91 91.08 56.85
N PHE A 213 48.55 89.92 57.08
CA PHE A 213 49.62 89.78 58.08
C PHE A 213 51.01 90.09 57.49
N ARG A 214 51.17 90.38 56.19
CA ARG A 214 52.44 90.71 55.51
C ARG A 214 52.59 92.24 55.24
N ALA A 215 51.68 93.04 55.66
CA ALA A 215 51.74 94.54 55.68
C ALA A 215 52.06 95.01 57.09
#